data_b96a21e0cc5332ae4407302d1c41e14f
#
_entry.id   b96a21e0cc5332ae4407302d1c41e14f
#
_cell.length_a   1.000
_cell.length_b   1.000
_cell.length_c   1.000
_cell.angle_alpha   90.00
_cell.angle_beta   90.00
_cell.angle_gamma   90.00
#
_symmetry.space_group_name_H-M   'P 1'
#
loop_
_entity.id
_entity.type
_entity.pdbx_description
1 polymer ?
#
loop_
_entity_poly.entity_id
_entity_poly.type
_entity_poly.pdbx_seq_one_letter_code
_entity_poly.pdbx_strand_id
1 'polypeptide(L)'
;SGTSLTDQILASNTKVSSLGEVGYADEMAVQVKELSGKHYPQGLSELTQEDISLLRATFLGKISQSHSDNVVLIDKTPMNFQYLGLLAEVFPSAKFIHCSRNPMDNCFSIFKLAFADDQDYAHDLKSLGDHYRLYKGLMDQWKEMYPQRILDVRYEDTVSDIQEQCVRLVEFLDLDFEPEMLEFYSTKRLVRTLSASQVRKPIYKSS
;
A
#
# COMPACT_ATOMS: atom_id res chain seq x y z
N SER A 1 -9.12 1.20 5.77
CA SER A 1 -8.43 2.36 5.15
C SER A 1 -8.79 2.58 3.69
N GLY A 2 -9.36 1.60 2.97
CA GLY A 2 -9.69 1.73 1.55
C GLY A 2 -8.60 1.22 0.58
N THR A 3 -7.50 0.66 1.08
CA THR A 3 -6.38 0.15 0.25
C THR A 3 -6.84 -0.85 -0.82
N SER A 4 -7.73 -1.79 -0.48
CA SER A 4 -8.26 -2.76 -1.44
C SER A 4 -9.13 -2.12 -2.53
N LEU A 5 -9.86 -1.06 -2.20
CA LEU A 5 -10.65 -0.31 -3.18
C LEU A 5 -9.73 0.42 -4.17
N THR A 6 -8.75 1.15 -3.65
CA THR A 6 -7.77 1.87 -4.49
C THR A 6 -6.96 0.91 -5.37
N ASP A 7 -6.51 -0.22 -4.82
CA ASP A 7 -5.82 -1.28 -5.57
C ASP A 7 -6.70 -1.82 -6.72
N GLN A 8 -7.98 -2.07 -6.46
CA GLN A 8 -8.91 -2.59 -7.46
C GLN A 8 -9.20 -1.57 -8.56
N ILE A 9 -9.39 -0.29 -8.20
CA ILE A 9 -9.54 0.81 -9.16
C ILE A 9 -8.32 0.88 -10.08
N LEU A 10 -7.12 0.94 -9.51
CA LEU A 10 -5.88 1.03 -10.27
C LEU A 10 -5.63 -0.21 -11.14
N ALA A 11 -5.87 -1.40 -10.60
CA ALA A 11 -5.70 -2.65 -11.34
C ALA A 11 -6.73 -2.87 -12.46
N SER A 12 -7.72 -1.98 -12.61
CA SER A 12 -8.62 -1.94 -13.75
C SER A 12 -8.05 -1.16 -14.94
N ASN A 13 -6.93 -0.44 -14.74
CA ASN A 13 -6.18 0.18 -15.83
C ASN A 13 -5.29 -0.87 -16.51
N THR A 14 -5.26 -0.88 -17.84
CA THR A 14 -4.55 -1.89 -18.65
C THR A 14 -3.03 -1.87 -18.46
N LYS A 15 -2.46 -0.72 -18.06
CA LYS A 15 -1.03 -0.54 -17.80
C LYS A 15 -0.62 -0.87 -16.35
N VAL A 16 -1.56 -1.32 -15.51
CA VAL A 16 -1.30 -1.58 -14.09
C VAL A 16 -1.45 -3.06 -13.78
N SER A 17 -0.49 -3.60 -13.04
CA SER A 17 -0.54 -4.94 -12.45
C SER A 17 -0.36 -4.87 -10.95
N SER A 18 -1.25 -5.49 -10.19
CA SER A 18 -1.12 -5.53 -8.74
C SER A 18 -0.64 -6.90 -8.27
N LEU A 19 0.36 -6.88 -7.41
CA LEU A 19 0.92 -8.05 -6.73
C LEU A 19 0.01 -8.54 -5.59
N GLY A 20 -0.88 -7.68 -5.09
CA GLY A 20 -1.62 -7.93 -3.87
C GLY A 20 -0.77 -7.71 -2.62
N GLU A 21 -0.99 -8.52 -1.57
CA GLU A 21 -0.24 -8.46 -0.31
C GLU A 21 0.88 -9.50 -0.34
N VAL A 22 2.10 -9.08 -0.70
CA VAL A 22 3.23 -9.97 -0.94
C VAL A 22 4.25 -10.03 0.20
N GLY A 23 4.25 -9.04 1.12
CA GLY A 23 5.14 -9.02 2.29
C GLY A 23 6.63 -8.83 1.97
N TYR A 24 6.97 -8.42 0.76
CA TYR A 24 8.39 -8.30 0.35
C TYR A 24 9.17 -7.21 1.09
N ALA A 25 8.49 -6.18 1.59
CA ALA A 25 9.15 -5.16 2.42
C ALA A 25 9.63 -5.72 3.77
N ASP A 26 8.86 -6.62 4.39
CA ASP A 26 9.28 -7.34 5.61
C ASP A 26 10.54 -8.18 5.34
N GLU A 27 10.55 -8.91 4.23
CA GLU A 27 11.69 -9.73 3.85
C GLU A 27 12.93 -8.88 3.58
N MET A 28 12.79 -7.72 2.91
CA MET A 28 13.88 -6.76 2.74
C MET A 28 14.39 -6.22 4.08
N ALA A 29 13.50 -5.93 5.03
CA ALA A 29 13.91 -5.46 6.36
C ALA A 29 14.71 -6.52 7.13
N VAL A 30 14.43 -7.82 6.94
CA VAL A 30 15.25 -8.91 7.46
C VAL A 30 16.61 -8.92 6.78
N GLN A 31 16.70 -8.78 5.46
CA GLN A 31 17.93 -8.72 4.71
C GLN A 31 18.82 -7.52 5.10
N VAL A 32 18.24 -6.38 5.47
CA VAL A 32 18.98 -5.24 6.03
C VAL A 32 19.86 -5.68 7.20
N LYS A 33 19.32 -6.53 8.10
CA LYS A 33 20.11 -7.05 9.23
C LYS A 33 21.24 -7.96 8.78
N GLU A 34 21.00 -8.81 7.77
CA GLU A 34 22.02 -9.74 7.26
C GLU A 34 23.18 -8.98 6.61
N LEU A 35 22.88 -7.90 5.88
CA LEU A 35 23.88 -7.09 5.16
C LEU A 35 24.62 -6.11 6.08
N SER A 36 23.92 -5.43 6.98
CA SER A 36 24.47 -4.35 7.82
C SER A 36 24.89 -4.78 9.23
N GLY A 37 24.46 -5.98 9.67
CA GLY A 37 24.60 -6.43 11.05
C GLY A 37 23.64 -5.76 12.05
N LYS A 38 22.80 -4.83 11.62
CA LYS A 38 21.83 -4.09 12.45
C LYS A 38 20.41 -4.27 11.92
N HIS A 39 19.45 -4.33 12.83
CA HIS A 39 18.04 -4.39 12.44
C HIS A 39 17.59 -3.10 11.72
N TYR A 40 16.60 -3.21 10.84
CA TYR A 40 15.85 -2.06 10.35
C TYR A 40 15.11 -1.38 11.55
N PRO A 41 15.06 -0.04 11.65
CA PRO A 41 15.56 0.93 10.67
C PRO A 41 17.05 1.28 10.82
N GLN A 42 17.72 0.97 11.94
CA GLN A 42 19.10 1.39 12.23
C GLN A 42 20.10 0.87 11.19
N GLY A 43 19.87 -0.31 10.64
CA GLY A 43 20.73 -0.91 9.62
C GLY A 43 20.70 -0.20 8.27
N LEU A 44 19.67 0.59 7.99
CA LEU A 44 19.50 1.23 6.68
C LEU A 44 20.64 2.21 6.35
N SER A 45 21.12 2.96 7.34
CA SER A 45 22.23 3.91 7.16
C SER A 45 23.60 3.26 6.96
N GLU A 46 23.72 1.96 7.20
CA GLU A 46 24.96 1.20 7.06
C GLU A 46 25.05 0.49 5.69
N LEU A 47 23.96 0.45 4.92
CA LEU A 47 23.94 -0.23 3.63
C LEU A 47 24.76 0.54 2.59
N THR A 48 25.52 -0.22 1.82
CA THR A 48 26.24 0.30 0.64
C THR A 48 25.31 0.38 -0.57
N GLN A 49 25.74 1.06 -1.63
CA GLN A 49 25.01 1.08 -2.91
C GLN A 49 24.91 -0.31 -3.56
N GLU A 50 25.87 -1.18 -3.28
CA GLU A 50 25.86 -2.57 -3.73
C GLU A 50 24.77 -3.37 -3.00
N ASP A 51 24.64 -3.16 -1.67
CA ASP A 51 23.57 -3.78 -0.87
C ASP A 51 22.18 -3.33 -1.32
N ILE A 52 22.01 -2.04 -1.56
CA ILE A 52 20.74 -1.48 -2.09
C ILE A 52 20.42 -2.10 -3.48
N SER A 53 21.43 -2.25 -4.33
CA SER A 53 21.27 -2.86 -5.65
C SER A 53 20.91 -4.35 -5.53
N LEU A 54 21.47 -5.07 -4.59
CA LEU A 54 21.16 -6.47 -4.30
C LEU A 54 19.73 -6.63 -3.80
N LEU A 55 19.27 -5.79 -2.85
CA LEU A 55 17.88 -5.78 -2.36
C LEU A 55 16.91 -5.54 -3.51
N ARG A 56 17.19 -4.57 -4.37
CA ARG A 56 16.38 -4.26 -5.57
C ARG A 56 16.31 -5.45 -6.52
N ALA A 57 17.47 -6.04 -6.85
CA ALA A 57 17.54 -7.18 -7.77
C ALA A 57 16.77 -8.40 -7.23
N THR A 58 16.88 -8.66 -5.91
CA THR A 58 16.15 -9.75 -5.24
C THR A 58 14.64 -9.55 -5.34
N PHE A 59 14.15 -8.35 -5.07
CA PHE A 59 12.73 -8.01 -5.19
C PHE A 59 12.23 -8.17 -6.65
N LEU A 60 12.94 -7.56 -7.61
CA LEU A 60 12.57 -7.64 -9.03
C LEU A 60 12.62 -9.07 -9.57
N GLY A 61 13.58 -9.88 -9.11
CA GLY A 61 13.66 -11.30 -9.46
C GLY A 61 12.44 -12.12 -9.02
N LYS A 62 11.83 -11.79 -7.89
CA LYS A 62 10.58 -12.42 -7.41
C LYS A 62 9.37 -12.04 -8.26
N ILE A 63 9.35 -10.81 -8.77
CA ILE A 63 8.23 -10.29 -9.57
C ILE A 63 8.27 -10.80 -11.00
N SER A 64 9.46 -10.87 -11.63
CA SER A 64 9.63 -11.20 -13.05
C SER A 64 9.05 -12.56 -13.44
N GLN A 65 8.87 -13.47 -12.48
CA GLN A 65 8.29 -14.80 -12.70
C GLN A 65 6.75 -14.78 -12.87
N SER A 66 6.08 -13.69 -12.59
CA SER A 66 4.62 -13.66 -12.40
C SER A 66 3.88 -12.61 -13.23
N HIS A 67 4.56 -11.66 -13.86
CA HIS A 67 3.90 -10.48 -14.43
C HIS A 67 4.39 -10.16 -15.85
N SER A 68 3.43 -9.81 -16.70
CA SER A 68 3.66 -9.33 -18.07
C SER A 68 4.24 -7.90 -18.08
N ASP A 69 4.63 -7.42 -19.26
CA ASP A 69 5.28 -6.11 -19.54
C ASP A 69 4.41 -4.87 -19.19
N ASN A 70 3.71 -4.89 -18.06
CA ASN A 70 2.95 -3.75 -17.61
C ASN A 70 3.87 -2.64 -17.10
N VAL A 71 3.46 -1.40 -17.33
CA VAL A 71 4.27 -0.23 -17.02
C VAL A 71 4.38 0.02 -15.51
N VAL A 72 3.32 -0.26 -14.74
CA VAL A 72 3.25 -0.02 -13.30
C VAL A 72 2.91 -1.29 -12.53
N LEU A 73 3.71 -1.58 -11.50
CA LEU A 73 3.46 -2.66 -10.55
C LEU A 73 3.05 -2.08 -9.19
N ILE A 74 2.01 -2.63 -8.59
CA ILE A 74 1.52 -2.23 -7.28
C ILE A 74 1.79 -3.34 -6.26
N ASP A 75 2.53 -3.02 -5.20
CA ASP A 75 2.53 -3.78 -3.95
C ASP A 75 1.49 -3.15 -3.00
N LYS A 76 0.41 -3.87 -2.76
CA LYS A 76 -0.67 -3.43 -1.87
C LYS A 76 -0.59 -4.18 -0.54
N THR A 77 0.46 -3.95 0.23
CA THR A 77 0.61 -4.44 1.60
C THR A 77 0.35 -3.30 2.58
N PRO A 78 -0.74 -3.33 3.37
CA PRO A 78 -1.09 -2.21 4.26
C PRO A 78 0.01 -1.81 5.24
N MET A 79 0.83 -2.77 5.68
CA MET A 79 1.92 -2.55 6.64
C MET A 79 3.18 -1.92 6.02
N ASN A 80 3.25 -1.73 4.70
CA ASN A 80 4.39 -1.12 4.02
C ASN A 80 4.70 0.31 4.50
N PHE A 81 3.75 0.97 5.17
CA PHE A 81 4.02 2.28 5.78
C PHE A 81 5.18 2.25 6.78
N GLN A 82 5.45 1.11 7.42
CA GLN A 82 6.60 0.97 8.34
C GLN A 82 7.94 0.94 7.61
N TYR A 83 7.95 0.51 6.36
CA TYR A 83 9.13 0.30 5.52
C TYR A 83 9.29 1.34 4.42
N LEU A 84 8.51 2.44 4.45
CA LEU A 84 8.50 3.42 3.37
C LEU A 84 9.88 4.01 3.11
N GLY A 85 10.68 4.29 4.16
CA GLY A 85 12.06 4.75 4.02
C GLY A 85 12.96 3.74 3.29
N LEU A 86 12.87 2.45 3.63
CA LEU A 86 13.59 1.38 2.94
C LEU A 86 13.17 1.28 1.47
N LEU A 87 11.85 1.27 1.23
CA LEU A 87 11.30 1.21 -0.14
C LEU A 87 11.71 2.43 -0.96
N ALA A 88 11.81 3.61 -0.34
CA ALA A 88 12.23 4.84 -1.01
C ALA A 88 13.70 4.81 -1.43
N GLU A 89 14.58 4.20 -0.62
CA GLU A 89 16.00 4.01 -0.94
C GLU A 89 16.20 2.93 -2.01
N VAL A 90 15.55 1.79 -1.85
CA VAL A 90 15.66 0.67 -2.79
C VAL A 90 15.06 1.03 -4.15
N PHE A 91 13.96 1.78 -4.19
CA PHE A 91 13.25 2.19 -5.42
C PHE A 91 13.09 3.71 -5.49
N PRO A 92 14.12 4.46 -5.95
CA PRO A 92 14.07 5.93 -6.00
C PRO A 92 12.92 6.52 -6.81
N SER A 93 12.44 5.80 -7.83
CA SER A 93 11.30 6.21 -8.66
C SER A 93 9.93 5.75 -8.14
N ALA A 94 9.88 4.95 -7.06
CA ALA A 94 8.60 4.48 -6.53
C ALA A 94 7.75 5.64 -6.00
N LYS A 95 6.46 5.60 -6.30
CA LYS A 95 5.43 6.49 -5.79
C LYS A 95 4.60 5.75 -4.73
N PHE A 96 4.17 6.44 -3.69
CA PHE A 96 3.44 5.85 -2.58
C PHE A 96 2.02 6.42 -2.52
N ILE A 97 1.03 5.55 -2.46
CA ILE A 97 -0.37 5.95 -2.30
C ILE A 97 -0.79 5.62 -0.87
N HIS A 98 -1.01 6.66 -0.09
CA HIS A 98 -1.42 6.55 1.30
C HIS A 98 -2.94 6.58 1.41
N CYS A 99 -3.55 5.42 1.57
CA CYS A 99 -5.00 5.30 1.76
C CYS A 99 -5.37 5.52 3.22
N SER A 100 -6.18 6.54 3.48
CA SER A 100 -6.68 6.88 4.82
C SER A 100 -8.20 6.81 4.90
N ARG A 101 -8.72 6.70 6.11
CA ARG A 101 -10.15 6.72 6.42
C ARG A 101 -10.35 7.43 7.77
N ASN A 102 -11.58 7.89 8.06
CA ASN A 102 -11.92 8.40 9.38
C ASN A 102 -11.35 7.48 10.47
N PRO A 103 -10.59 8.00 11.46
CA PRO A 103 -9.93 7.20 12.47
C PRO A 103 -10.86 6.26 13.23
N MET A 104 -12.03 6.75 13.63
CA MET A 104 -13.00 5.96 14.39
C MET A 104 -13.56 4.81 13.54
N ASP A 105 -13.93 5.10 12.28
CA ASP A 105 -14.45 4.09 11.36
C ASP A 105 -13.40 3.04 11.00
N ASN A 106 -12.15 3.49 10.83
CA ASN A 106 -11.04 2.58 10.52
C ASN A 106 -10.75 1.65 11.71
N CYS A 107 -10.57 2.21 12.91
CA CYS A 107 -10.31 1.44 14.12
C CYS A 107 -11.48 0.50 14.45
N PHE A 108 -12.71 0.97 14.36
CA PHE A 108 -13.89 0.14 14.61
C PHE A 108 -14.01 -1.02 13.59
N SER A 109 -13.70 -0.76 12.33
CA SER A 109 -13.69 -1.80 11.30
C SER A 109 -12.62 -2.87 11.59
N ILE A 110 -11.41 -2.46 12.00
CA ILE A 110 -10.34 -3.36 12.41
C ILE A 110 -10.77 -4.22 13.60
N PHE A 111 -11.28 -3.58 14.65
CA PHE A 111 -11.74 -4.26 15.85
C PHE A 111 -12.82 -5.31 15.59
N LYS A 112 -13.77 -5.02 14.69
CA LYS A 112 -14.86 -5.95 14.31
C LYS A 112 -14.40 -7.15 13.48
N LEU A 113 -13.33 -7.01 12.70
CA LEU A 113 -12.93 -8.04 11.75
C LEU A 113 -12.12 -9.18 12.38
N ALA A 114 -11.72 -9.06 13.67
CA ALA A 114 -10.90 -10.07 14.35
C ALA A 114 -9.81 -10.60 13.40
N PHE A 115 -8.86 -9.73 13.06
CA PHE A 115 -7.74 -10.14 12.21
C PHE A 115 -7.04 -11.35 12.81
N ALA A 116 -6.64 -12.30 11.95
CA ALA A 116 -5.94 -13.51 12.35
C ALA A 116 -4.66 -13.21 13.15
N ASP A 117 -4.25 -14.14 13.94
CA ASP A 117 -3.35 -14.29 15.07
C ASP A 117 -2.12 -13.35 15.22
N ASP A 118 -1.71 -12.58 14.21
CA ASP A 118 -0.48 -11.77 14.26
C ASP A 118 -0.69 -10.26 14.57
N GLN A 119 -1.90 -9.84 14.94
CA GLN A 119 -2.20 -8.43 15.19
C GLN A 119 -2.84 -8.20 16.57
N ASP A 120 -2.06 -8.45 17.62
CA ASP A 120 -2.50 -8.31 19.03
C ASP A 120 -3.14 -6.95 19.33
N TYR A 121 -2.69 -5.88 18.65
CA TYR A 121 -3.26 -4.54 18.83
C TYR A 121 -4.72 -4.42 18.36
N ALA A 122 -5.20 -5.33 17.52
CA ALA A 122 -6.55 -5.30 16.96
C ALA A 122 -7.62 -5.75 17.97
N HIS A 123 -7.23 -6.46 19.02
CA HIS A 123 -8.14 -7.06 20.01
C HIS A 123 -8.45 -6.16 21.21
N ASP A 124 -7.75 -5.04 21.35
CA ASP A 124 -7.96 -4.06 22.42
C ASP A 124 -8.06 -2.64 21.88
N LEU A 125 -9.13 -1.92 22.24
CA LEU A 125 -9.39 -0.56 21.73
C LEU A 125 -8.31 0.45 22.11
N LYS A 126 -7.67 0.29 23.28
CA LYS A 126 -6.59 1.17 23.71
C LYS A 126 -5.34 0.91 22.85
N SER A 127 -4.95 -0.34 22.74
CA SER A 127 -3.79 -0.77 21.91
C SER A 127 -3.98 -0.37 20.45
N LEU A 128 -5.19 -0.51 19.91
CA LEU A 128 -5.54 -0.09 18.57
C LEU A 128 -5.44 1.44 18.41
N GLY A 129 -5.89 2.22 19.39
CA GLY A 129 -5.74 3.68 19.40
C GLY A 129 -4.28 4.11 19.49
N ASP A 130 -3.46 3.42 20.28
CA ASP A 130 -2.02 3.66 20.41
C ASP A 130 -1.31 3.34 19.08
N HIS A 131 -1.63 2.21 18.45
CA HIS A 131 -1.12 1.84 17.14
C HIS A 131 -1.49 2.87 16.04
N TYR A 132 -2.75 3.34 16.04
CA TYR A 132 -3.18 4.38 15.11
C TYR A 132 -2.40 5.67 15.27
N ARG A 133 -2.09 6.09 16.50
CA ARG A 133 -1.27 7.30 16.76
C ARG A 133 0.16 7.13 16.25
N LEU A 134 0.77 5.98 16.47
CA LEU A 134 2.09 5.66 15.96
C LEU A 134 2.12 5.67 14.43
N TYR A 135 1.17 4.99 13.79
CA TYR A 135 0.99 5.01 12.34
C TYR A 135 0.86 6.43 11.80
N LYS A 136 -0.03 7.24 12.41
CA LYS A 136 -0.23 8.62 11.95
C LYS A 136 1.04 9.46 12.08
N GLY A 137 1.73 9.39 13.23
CA GLY A 137 2.97 10.10 13.44
C GLY A 137 4.06 9.72 12.44
N LEU A 138 4.17 8.42 12.13
CA LEU A 138 5.13 7.94 11.14
C LEU A 138 4.78 8.42 9.73
N MET A 139 3.50 8.37 9.34
CA MET A 139 3.07 8.87 8.04
C MET A 139 3.25 10.38 7.88
N ASP A 140 3.07 11.17 8.95
CA ASP A 140 3.33 12.60 8.92
C ASP A 140 4.84 12.89 8.66
N GLN A 141 5.74 12.12 9.29
CA GLN A 141 7.18 12.21 9.02
C GLN A 141 7.51 11.83 7.57
N TRP A 142 6.95 10.73 7.05
CA TRP A 142 7.17 10.34 5.66
C TRP A 142 6.71 11.39 4.65
N LYS A 143 5.62 12.08 4.92
CA LYS A 143 5.13 13.17 4.06
C LYS A 143 6.07 14.38 4.05
N GLU A 144 6.69 14.70 5.19
CA GLU A 144 7.72 15.73 5.25
C GLU A 144 8.98 15.34 4.48
N MET A 145 9.40 14.06 4.57
CA MET A 145 10.60 13.56 3.90
C MET A 145 10.41 13.37 2.38
N TYR A 146 9.21 12.96 1.97
CA TYR A 146 8.92 12.60 0.57
C TYR A 146 7.66 13.29 0.02
N PRO A 147 7.54 14.63 0.08
CA PRO A 147 6.29 15.35 -0.21
C PRO A 147 5.77 15.16 -1.64
N GLN A 148 6.65 14.91 -2.62
CA GLN A 148 6.26 14.69 -4.02
C GLN A 148 6.07 13.22 -4.39
N ARG A 149 6.38 12.30 -3.47
CA ARG A 149 6.30 10.86 -3.72
C ARG A 149 5.13 10.19 -3.01
N ILE A 150 4.39 10.91 -2.18
CA ILE A 150 3.24 10.39 -1.41
C ILE A 150 1.97 11.12 -1.82
N LEU A 151 0.99 10.38 -2.33
CA LEU A 151 -0.37 10.86 -2.59
C LEU A 151 -1.31 10.39 -1.48
N ASP A 152 -1.97 11.33 -0.82
CA ASP A 152 -3.07 11.02 0.12
C ASP A 152 -4.36 10.74 -0.63
N VAL A 153 -4.97 9.58 -0.37
CA VAL A 153 -6.28 9.17 -0.87
C VAL A 153 -7.18 8.85 0.32
N ARG A 154 -8.18 9.68 0.54
CA ARG A 154 -9.18 9.44 1.58
C ARG A 154 -10.29 8.55 1.04
N TYR A 155 -10.66 7.55 1.82
CA TYR A 155 -11.76 6.65 1.47
C TYR A 155 -13.07 7.40 1.21
N GLU A 156 -13.38 8.39 2.04
CA GLU A 156 -14.59 9.19 1.96
C GLU A 156 -14.65 9.98 0.64
N ASP A 157 -13.52 10.53 0.21
CA ASP A 157 -13.43 11.27 -1.06
C ASP A 157 -13.61 10.31 -2.24
N THR A 158 -13.01 9.11 -2.16
CA THR A 158 -13.17 8.07 -3.20
C THR A 158 -14.63 7.61 -3.34
N VAL A 159 -15.34 7.46 -2.22
CA VAL A 159 -16.75 7.08 -2.22
C VAL A 159 -17.66 8.22 -2.69
N SER A 160 -17.28 9.47 -2.41
CA SER A 160 -18.02 10.67 -2.80
C SER A 160 -17.93 10.94 -4.30
N ASP A 161 -16.72 10.91 -4.85
CA ASP A 161 -16.43 11.16 -6.26
C ASP A 161 -15.30 10.26 -6.76
N ILE A 162 -15.66 9.07 -7.23
CA ILE A 162 -14.71 8.10 -7.77
C ILE A 162 -14.01 8.62 -9.03
N GLN A 163 -14.70 9.38 -9.88
CA GLN A 163 -14.13 9.86 -11.13
C GLN A 163 -13.00 10.86 -10.85
N GLU A 164 -13.20 11.83 -9.95
CA GLU A 164 -12.16 12.76 -9.54
C GLU A 164 -10.96 12.01 -8.96
N GLN A 165 -11.20 11.01 -8.09
CA GLN A 165 -10.12 10.25 -7.48
C GLN A 165 -9.36 9.38 -8.49
N CYS A 166 -10.03 8.80 -9.48
CA CYS A 166 -9.35 8.09 -10.57
C CYS A 166 -8.43 9.01 -11.36
N VAL A 167 -8.89 10.22 -11.71
CA VAL A 167 -8.05 11.23 -12.41
C VAL A 167 -6.81 11.57 -11.57
N ARG A 168 -6.97 11.89 -10.29
CA ARG A 168 -5.85 12.18 -9.38
C ARG A 168 -4.85 11.04 -9.29
N LEU A 169 -5.33 9.80 -9.24
CA LEU A 169 -4.49 8.60 -9.16
C LEU A 169 -3.66 8.42 -10.43
N VAL A 170 -4.26 8.53 -11.62
CA VAL A 170 -3.54 8.34 -12.88
C VAL A 170 -2.57 9.48 -13.15
N GLU A 171 -2.94 10.73 -12.86
CA GLU A 171 -2.04 11.88 -12.95
C GLU A 171 -0.81 11.70 -12.06
N PHE A 172 -1.01 11.25 -10.81
CA PHE A 172 0.09 10.97 -9.90
C PHE A 172 1.00 9.84 -10.39
N LEU A 173 0.47 8.84 -11.08
CA LEU A 173 1.22 7.68 -11.59
C LEU A 173 1.76 7.90 -13.02
N ASP A 174 1.53 9.05 -13.64
CA ASP A 174 1.85 9.35 -15.05
C ASP A 174 1.20 8.34 -16.03
N LEU A 175 -0.07 8.02 -15.77
CA LEU A 175 -0.90 7.12 -16.56
C LEU A 175 -2.07 7.87 -17.22
N ASP A 176 -2.65 7.27 -18.25
CA ASP A 176 -3.90 7.72 -18.85
C ASP A 176 -5.10 7.19 -18.06
N PHE A 177 -6.15 8.00 -17.99
CA PHE A 177 -7.43 7.55 -17.42
C PHE A 177 -8.12 6.55 -18.37
N GLU A 178 -8.61 5.46 -17.81
CA GLU A 178 -9.41 4.46 -18.52
C GLU A 178 -10.80 4.33 -17.86
N PRO A 179 -11.90 4.34 -18.65
CA PRO A 179 -13.27 4.25 -18.11
C PRO A 179 -13.53 3.00 -17.25
N GLU A 180 -12.82 1.91 -17.53
CA GLU A 180 -12.87 0.65 -16.79
C GLU A 180 -12.52 0.81 -15.31
N MET A 181 -11.77 1.84 -14.94
CA MET A 181 -11.45 2.19 -13.56
C MET A 181 -12.70 2.57 -12.76
N LEU A 182 -13.74 3.13 -13.41
CA LEU A 182 -15.02 3.43 -12.76
C LEU A 182 -15.86 2.17 -12.55
N GLU A 183 -15.63 1.13 -13.35
CA GLU A 183 -16.30 -0.17 -13.29
C GLU A 183 -15.43 -1.24 -12.64
N PHE A 184 -14.52 -0.85 -11.72
CA PHE A 184 -13.55 -1.70 -11.05
C PHE A 184 -14.14 -2.99 -10.46
N TYR A 185 -15.42 -2.99 -10.08
CA TYR A 185 -16.16 -4.13 -9.54
C TYR A 185 -16.47 -5.22 -10.60
N SER A 186 -16.36 -4.90 -11.88
CA SER A 186 -16.61 -5.81 -13.01
C SER A 186 -15.38 -6.69 -13.34
N THR A 187 -14.22 -6.36 -12.79
CA THR A 187 -12.98 -7.09 -13.09
C THR A 187 -13.01 -8.51 -12.53
N LYS A 188 -12.52 -9.48 -13.32
CA LYS A 188 -12.46 -10.91 -12.93
C LYS A 188 -11.24 -11.25 -12.06
N ARG A 189 -10.45 -10.25 -11.67
CA ARG A 189 -9.24 -10.45 -10.87
C ARG A 189 -9.57 -11.08 -9.51
N LEU A 190 -8.74 -12.05 -9.08
CA LEU A 190 -8.82 -12.63 -7.74
C LEU A 190 -8.32 -11.62 -6.70
N VAL A 191 -9.22 -11.11 -5.88
CA VAL A 191 -8.89 -10.26 -4.73
C VAL A 191 -8.75 -11.17 -3.50
N ARG A 192 -7.55 -11.28 -2.97
CA ARG A 192 -7.23 -12.12 -1.79
C ARG A 192 -7.10 -11.24 -0.53
N THR A 193 -8.18 -10.57 -0.13
CA THR A 193 -8.20 -9.76 1.09
C THR A 193 -9.52 -9.96 1.82
N LEU A 194 -9.57 -9.63 3.11
CA LEU A 194 -10.81 -9.67 3.92
C LEU A 194 -11.93 -8.79 3.33
N SER A 195 -11.57 -7.76 2.56
CA SER A 195 -12.52 -6.87 1.88
C SER A 195 -12.92 -7.33 0.46
N ALA A 196 -12.54 -8.54 0.04
CA ALA A 196 -12.77 -9.03 -1.33
C ALA A 196 -14.25 -8.98 -1.77
N SER A 197 -15.18 -9.26 -0.86
CA SER A 197 -16.62 -9.21 -1.14
C SER A 197 -17.15 -7.78 -1.30
N GLN A 198 -16.49 -6.80 -0.68
CA GLN A 198 -16.90 -5.39 -0.72
C GLN A 198 -16.48 -4.72 -2.02
N VAL A 199 -15.26 -4.96 -2.50
CA VAL A 199 -14.73 -4.35 -3.73
C VAL A 199 -15.27 -4.97 -5.02
N ARG A 200 -16.09 -6.01 -4.92
CA ARG A 200 -16.85 -6.62 -6.04
C ARG A 200 -18.24 -6.06 -6.23
N LYS A 201 -18.57 -4.98 -5.56
CA LYS A 201 -19.85 -4.29 -5.68
C LYS A 201 -19.59 -2.83 -6.05
N PRO A 202 -20.53 -2.20 -6.79
CA PRO A 202 -20.50 -0.75 -6.97
C PRO A 202 -20.39 -0.03 -5.63
N ILE A 203 -19.79 1.16 -5.61
CA ILE A 203 -19.71 1.98 -4.41
C ILE A 203 -21.13 2.25 -3.89
N TYR A 204 -21.37 1.91 -2.64
CA TYR A 204 -22.61 2.21 -1.94
C TYR A 204 -22.34 3.30 -0.89
N LYS A 205 -23.24 4.30 -0.86
CA LYS A 205 -23.08 5.49 0.02
C LYS A 205 -23.55 5.26 1.48
N SER A 206 -23.99 4.04 1.81
CA SER A 206 -24.44 3.67 3.17
C SER A 206 -23.54 2.59 3.74
N SER A 207 -22.67 2.96 4.64
CA SER A 207 -21.93 2.04 5.52
C SER A 207 -22.19 2.40 6.96
#